data_cd9f4f0bfbb0898ed8b9bcb2e5fb2d51
#
_entry.id   cd9f4f0bfbb0898ed8b9bcb2e5fb2d51
#
_cell.length_a   1.000
_cell.length_b   1.000
_cell.length_c   1.000
_cell.angle_alpha   90.00
_cell.angle_beta   90.00
_cell.angle_gamma   90.00
#
_symmetry.space_group_name_H-M   'P 1'
#
loop_
_entity.id
_entity.type
_entity.pdbx_description
1 polymer ?
#
loop_
_entity_poly.entity_id
_entity_poly.type
_entity_poly.pdbx_seq_one_letter_code
_entity_poly.pdbx_strand_id
1 'polypeptide(L)'
;IMNKRVINERVVNEWQDRAGDRKTVVFCSTINHAQDLLDMFIEHDVNAEMVIGDTPKEERKQILHDLQFGDVQVVVNVAVLTEGFDAPPVSCIILTRPCSFKSTMVQMIGRGLRILDPELYPDQIKKDCVVLDFGSSILTHGALDEAANLDGKPKDPNAEAPEKEC
;
A
#
# COMPACT_ATOMS: atom_id res chain seq x y z
N ILE A 1 -17.25 1.49 -8.46
CA ILE A 1 -16.86 2.69 -9.24
C ILE A 1 -15.37 2.65 -9.59
N MET A 2 -14.50 2.19 -8.68
CA MET A 2 -13.04 2.14 -8.90
C MET A 2 -12.58 1.08 -9.92
N ASN A 3 -13.31 -0.01 -10.10
CA ASN A 3 -12.95 -1.05 -11.05
C ASN A 3 -13.46 -0.73 -12.46
N LYS A 4 -12.80 0.21 -13.13
CA LYS A 4 -12.98 0.50 -14.57
C LYS A 4 -11.62 0.45 -15.25
N ARG A 5 -11.53 -0.12 -16.45
CA ARG A 5 -10.28 -0.26 -17.20
C ARG A 5 -9.48 1.05 -17.26
N VAL A 6 -10.15 2.17 -17.56
CA VAL A 6 -9.49 3.51 -17.61
C VAL A 6 -8.87 3.92 -16.26
N ILE A 7 -9.50 3.54 -15.15
CA ILE A 7 -8.97 3.85 -13.80
C ILE A 7 -7.78 2.94 -13.50
N ASN A 8 -7.88 1.64 -13.80
CA ASN A 8 -6.80 0.68 -13.58
C ASN A 8 -5.57 1.05 -14.44
N GLU A 9 -5.77 1.44 -15.71
CA GLU A 9 -4.72 1.93 -16.58
C GLU A 9 -4.04 3.19 -16.00
N ARG A 10 -4.81 4.12 -15.45
CA ARG A 10 -4.27 5.29 -14.77
C ARG A 10 -3.44 4.91 -13.54
N VAL A 11 -3.87 3.93 -12.74
CA VAL A 11 -3.12 3.44 -11.58
C VAL A 11 -1.75 2.91 -12.01
N VAL A 12 -1.71 2.07 -13.06
CA VAL A 12 -0.47 1.49 -13.55
C VAL A 12 0.45 2.56 -14.14
N ASN A 13 -0.07 3.50 -14.94
CA ASN A 13 0.72 4.59 -15.52
C ASN A 13 1.32 5.51 -14.43
N GLU A 14 0.54 5.95 -13.45
CA GLU A 14 1.02 6.77 -12.34
C GLU A 14 2.07 6.01 -11.50
N TRP A 15 1.90 4.69 -11.33
CA TRP A 15 2.89 3.88 -10.65
C TRP A 15 4.19 3.78 -11.47
N GLN A 16 4.11 3.53 -12.78
CA GLN A 16 5.30 3.48 -13.64
C GLN A 16 6.09 4.79 -13.60
N ASP A 17 5.40 5.92 -13.65
CA ASP A 17 6.02 7.25 -13.65
C ASP A 17 6.71 7.59 -12.31
N ARG A 18 6.14 7.14 -11.19
CA ARG A 18 6.57 7.55 -9.84
C ARG A 18 7.32 6.50 -9.05
N ALA A 19 7.11 5.24 -9.35
CA ALA A 19 7.54 4.11 -8.53
C ALA A 19 7.82 2.83 -9.34
N GLY A 20 8.02 2.92 -10.65
CA GLY A 20 8.16 1.77 -11.54
C GLY A 20 9.37 0.87 -11.27
N ASP A 21 10.31 1.31 -10.47
CA ASP A 21 11.48 0.54 -10.01
C ASP A 21 11.33 -0.03 -8.58
N ARG A 22 10.17 0.18 -7.92
CA ARG A 22 9.98 -0.12 -6.51
C ARG A 22 9.19 -1.41 -6.28
N LYS A 23 9.57 -2.17 -5.25
CA LYS A 23 8.73 -3.24 -4.72
C LYS A 23 7.46 -2.63 -4.14
N THR A 24 6.31 -3.10 -4.63
CA THR A 24 5.02 -2.43 -4.45
C THR A 24 3.96 -3.37 -3.88
N VAL A 25 3.15 -2.87 -2.96
CA VAL A 25 1.94 -3.56 -2.49
C VAL A 25 0.71 -2.72 -2.81
N VAL A 26 -0.28 -3.34 -3.44
CA VAL A 26 -1.55 -2.72 -3.84
C VAL A 26 -2.68 -3.26 -2.98
N PHE A 27 -3.46 -2.38 -2.37
CA PHE A 27 -4.62 -2.74 -1.55
C PHE A 27 -5.92 -2.48 -2.30
N CYS A 28 -6.64 -3.55 -2.64
CA CYS A 28 -7.93 -3.52 -3.34
C CYS A 28 -9.10 -3.82 -2.40
N SER A 29 -10.32 -3.42 -2.81
CA SER A 29 -11.55 -3.69 -2.06
C SER A 29 -12.17 -5.04 -2.38
N THR A 30 -12.04 -5.52 -3.62
CA THR A 30 -12.69 -6.73 -4.12
C THR A 30 -11.72 -7.56 -4.93
N ILE A 31 -11.98 -8.87 -4.98
CA ILE A 31 -11.17 -9.83 -5.75
C ILE A 31 -11.23 -9.50 -7.24
N ASN A 32 -12.40 -9.15 -7.78
CA ASN A 32 -12.54 -8.79 -9.20
C ASN A 32 -11.67 -7.56 -9.55
N HIS A 33 -11.67 -6.53 -8.68
CA HIS A 33 -10.81 -5.36 -8.91
C HIS A 33 -9.33 -5.73 -8.83
N ALA A 34 -8.95 -6.58 -7.87
CA ALA A 34 -7.58 -7.06 -7.74
C ALA A 34 -7.13 -7.85 -8.98
N GLN A 35 -8.00 -8.70 -9.53
CA GLN A 35 -7.72 -9.46 -10.74
C GLN A 35 -7.55 -8.54 -11.96
N ASP A 36 -8.50 -7.63 -12.19
CA ASP A 36 -8.44 -6.71 -13.34
C ASP A 36 -7.20 -5.78 -13.25
N LEU A 37 -6.77 -5.43 -12.03
CA LEU A 37 -5.57 -4.61 -11.85
C LEU A 37 -4.29 -5.45 -12.00
N LEU A 38 -4.28 -6.71 -11.54
CA LEU A 38 -3.20 -7.65 -11.80
C LEU A 38 -2.97 -7.84 -13.30
N ASP A 39 -4.06 -8.11 -14.05
CA ASP A 39 -4.01 -8.30 -15.50
C ASP A 39 -3.45 -7.04 -16.19
N MET A 40 -3.82 -5.85 -15.71
CA MET A 40 -3.31 -4.58 -16.22
C MET A 40 -1.79 -4.43 -15.97
N PHE A 41 -1.28 -4.80 -14.79
CA PHE A 41 0.17 -4.80 -14.54
C PHE A 41 0.89 -5.77 -15.46
N ILE A 42 0.34 -6.97 -15.67
CA ILE A 42 0.92 -7.99 -16.58
C ILE A 42 0.89 -7.50 -18.05
N GLU A 43 -0.21 -6.84 -18.49
CA GLU A 43 -0.28 -6.22 -19.83
C GLU A 43 0.81 -5.15 -20.06
N HIS A 44 1.31 -4.54 -18.98
CA HIS A 44 2.42 -3.57 -19.00
C HIS A 44 3.80 -4.20 -18.72
N ASP A 45 3.95 -5.51 -18.91
CA ASP A 45 5.20 -6.26 -18.70
C ASP A 45 5.75 -6.18 -17.25
N VAL A 46 4.89 -5.97 -16.27
CA VAL A 46 5.26 -5.92 -14.86
C VAL A 46 5.08 -7.31 -14.24
N ASN A 47 6.11 -7.82 -13.57
CA ASN A 47 6.00 -9.07 -12.82
C ASN A 47 5.18 -8.86 -11.54
N ALA A 48 3.91 -9.21 -11.61
CA ALA A 48 2.93 -9.00 -10.56
C ALA A 48 2.25 -10.30 -10.15
N GLU A 49 1.90 -10.39 -8.88
CA GLU A 49 1.22 -11.52 -8.26
C GLU A 49 0.04 -11.04 -7.42
N MET A 50 -0.89 -11.96 -7.10
CA MET A 50 -2.06 -11.64 -6.28
C MET A 50 -2.13 -12.52 -5.03
N VAL A 51 -2.45 -11.90 -3.90
CA VAL A 51 -2.70 -12.60 -2.62
C VAL A 51 -4.09 -12.24 -2.10
N ILE A 52 -4.93 -13.26 -1.92
CA ILE A 52 -6.29 -13.13 -1.37
C ILE A 52 -6.48 -14.07 -0.18
N GLY A 53 -7.65 -14.01 0.47
CA GLY A 53 -7.97 -14.86 1.62
C GLY A 53 -7.79 -16.35 1.35
N ASP A 54 -8.20 -16.80 0.16
CA ASP A 54 -8.18 -18.20 -0.25
C ASP A 54 -6.81 -18.66 -0.79
N THR A 55 -5.83 -17.76 -0.95
CA THR A 55 -4.47 -18.13 -1.37
C THR A 55 -3.85 -19.09 -0.34
N PRO A 56 -3.43 -20.30 -0.73
CA PRO A 56 -2.79 -21.27 0.15
C PRO A 56 -1.61 -20.68 0.90
N LYS A 57 -1.41 -21.10 2.15
CA LYS A 57 -0.37 -20.52 3.02
C LYS A 57 1.04 -20.63 2.43
N GLU A 58 1.36 -21.75 1.80
CA GLU A 58 2.70 -21.95 1.22
C GLU A 58 2.89 -21.11 -0.05
N GLU A 59 1.88 -21.01 -0.89
CA GLU A 59 1.88 -20.13 -2.07
C GLU A 59 2.03 -18.65 -1.65
N ARG A 60 1.28 -18.22 -0.64
CA ARG A 60 1.41 -16.87 -0.08
C ARG A 60 2.83 -16.59 0.42
N LYS A 61 3.45 -17.55 1.11
CA LYS A 61 4.83 -17.40 1.56
C LYS A 61 5.80 -17.26 0.39
N GLN A 62 5.59 -18.05 -0.67
CA GLN A 62 6.43 -18.01 -1.85
C GLN A 62 6.31 -16.64 -2.55
N ILE A 63 5.09 -16.16 -2.80
CA ILE A 63 4.85 -14.83 -3.40
C ILE A 63 5.53 -13.72 -2.59
N LEU A 64 5.41 -13.76 -1.26
CA LEU A 64 6.00 -12.76 -0.40
C LEU A 64 7.54 -12.88 -0.31
N HIS A 65 8.07 -14.07 -0.42
CA HIS A 65 9.51 -14.30 -0.54
C HIS A 65 10.03 -13.72 -1.86
N ASP A 66 9.33 -13.97 -2.97
CA ASP A 66 9.73 -13.49 -4.29
C ASP A 66 9.57 -11.96 -4.43
N LEU A 67 8.61 -11.37 -3.70
CA LEU A 67 8.52 -9.91 -3.56
C LEU A 67 9.75 -9.34 -2.85
N GLN A 68 10.30 -10.03 -1.85
CA GLN A 68 11.44 -9.55 -1.07
C GLN A 68 12.78 -9.83 -1.75
N PHE A 69 12.98 -11.03 -2.29
CA PHE A 69 14.28 -11.53 -2.73
C PHE A 69 14.30 -11.95 -4.20
N GLY A 70 13.15 -12.09 -4.84
CA GLY A 70 13.00 -12.52 -6.22
C GLY A 70 12.54 -11.41 -7.16
N ASP A 71 11.95 -11.83 -8.28
CA ASP A 71 11.61 -10.97 -9.40
C ASP A 71 10.22 -10.34 -9.30
N VAL A 72 9.35 -10.80 -8.38
CA VAL A 72 8.02 -10.19 -8.19
C VAL A 72 8.20 -8.76 -7.77
N GLN A 73 7.61 -7.84 -8.53
CA GLN A 73 7.70 -6.41 -8.32
C GLN A 73 6.46 -5.84 -7.64
N VAL A 74 5.29 -6.34 -8.01
CA VAL A 74 4.01 -5.86 -7.48
C VAL A 74 3.22 -7.01 -6.89
N VAL A 75 2.69 -6.83 -5.69
CA VAL A 75 1.70 -7.75 -5.09
C VAL A 75 0.38 -7.02 -4.91
N VAL A 76 -0.65 -7.49 -5.60
CA VAL A 76 -2.02 -7.02 -5.45
C VAL A 76 -2.73 -7.84 -4.39
N ASN A 77 -3.39 -7.20 -3.42
CA ASN A 77 -4.07 -7.94 -2.36
C ASN A 77 -5.45 -7.40 -2.00
N VAL A 78 -6.27 -8.28 -1.42
CA VAL A 78 -7.58 -7.96 -0.86
C VAL A 78 -7.61 -8.36 0.61
N ALA A 79 -7.54 -7.37 1.50
CA ALA A 79 -7.70 -7.48 2.95
C ALA A 79 -6.75 -8.43 3.71
N VAL A 80 -5.74 -9.02 3.04
CA VAL A 80 -4.89 -10.08 3.65
C VAL A 80 -3.57 -9.52 4.18
N LEU A 81 -2.99 -8.54 3.52
CA LEU A 81 -1.67 -7.98 3.87
C LEU A 81 -1.76 -6.76 4.82
N THR A 82 -2.92 -6.52 5.43
CA THR A 82 -3.07 -5.49 6.46
C THR A 82 -2.39 -5.88 7.76
N GLU A 83 -2.35 -7.19 8.08
CA GLU A 83 -1.74 -7.73 9.31
C GLU A 83 -0.80 -8.90 8.99
N GLY A 84 0.19 -9.13 9.86
CA GLY A 84 1.07 -10.30 9.81
C GLY A 84 2.03 -10.40 8.62
N PHE A 85 2.12 -9.39 7.78
CA PHE A 85 3.02 -9.33 6.63
C PHE A 85 4.24 -8.46 6.92
N ASP A 86 5.41 -8.97 6.65
CA ASP A 86 6.67 -8.26 6.79
C ASP A 86 7.49 -8.38 5.50
N ALA A 87 7.63 -7.27 4.78
CA ALA A 87 8.50 -7.15 3.61
C ALA A 87 9.19 -5.78 3.60
N PRO A 88 10.30 -5.63 4.31
CA PRO A 88 11.06 -4.39 4.38
C PRO A 88 11.42 -3.75 3.03
N PRO A 89 11.69 -4.52 1.94
CA PRO A 89 11.97 -3.96 0.62
C PRO A 89 10.84 -3.19 -0.02
N VAL A 90 9.58 -3.40 0.41
CA VAL A 90 8.43 -2.65 -0.11
C VAL A 90 8.61 -1.17 0.14
N SER A 91 8.67 -0.38 -0.92
CA SER A 91 8.88 1.06 -0.91
C SER A 91 7.85 1.84 -1.75
N CYS A 92 6.78 1.16 -2.18
CA CYS A 92 5.59 1.78 -2.74
C CYS A 92 4.33 1.10 -2.21
N ILE A 93 3.35 1.90 -1.81
CA ILE A 93 2.03 1.46 -1.37
C ILE A 93 0.97 2.12 -2.25
N ILE A 94 0.09 1.31 -2.84
CA ILE A 94 -1.03 1.80 -3.65
C ILE A 94 -2.33 1.48 -2.92
N LEU A 95 -3.12 2.50 -2.63
CA LEU A 95 -4.44 2.39 -2.04
C LEU A 95 -5.50 2.61 -3.12
N THR A 96 -6.14 1.55 -3.60
CA THR A 96 -7.27 1.64 -4.55
C THR A 96 -8.62 1.46 -3.85
N ARG A 97 -8.62 1.43 -2.53
CA ARG A 97 -9.81 1.33 -1.69
C ARG A 97 -9.88 2.49 -0.72
N PRO A 98 -11.09 3.02 -0.44
CA PRO A 98 -11.26 3.92 0.69
C PRO A 98 -11.02 3.17 2.01
N CYS A 99 -10.40 3.82 2.96
CA CYS A 99 -10.23 3.32 4.32
C CYS A 99 -11.31 3.90 5.21
N SER A 100 -12.07 3.06 5.90
CA SER A 100 -13.11 3.52 6.83
C SER A 100 -12.51 4.15 8.10
N PHE A 101 -11.29 3.71 8.48
CA PHE A 101 -10.62 4.17 9.69
C PHE A 101 -9.17 4.59 9.39
N LYS A 102 -8.72 5.67 10.05
CA LYS A 102 -7.33 6.15 9.97
C LYS A 102 -6.33 5.06 10.38
N SER A 103 -6.64 4.28 11.40
CA SER A 103 -5.80 3.17 11.86
C SER A 103 -5.51 2.13 10.77
N THR A 104 -6.52 1.77 9.97
CA THR A 104 -6.36 0.84 8.84
C THR A 104 -5.44 1.44 7.77
N MET A 105 -5.63 2.72 7.43
CA MET A 105 -4.75 3.43 6.49
C MET A 105 -3.30 3.44 6.99
N VAL A 106 -3.09 3.80 8.25
CA VAL A 106 -1.76 3.83 8.88
C VAL A 106 -1.10 2.45 8.86
N GLN A 107 -1.85 1.39 9.16
CA GLN A 107 -1.33 0.01 9.09
C GLN A 107 -0.88 -0.38 7.68
N MET A 108 -1.69 -0.06 6.65
CA MET A 108 -1.35 -0.36 5.25
C MET A 108 -0.10 0.41 4.80
N ILE A 109 -0.04 1.72 5.05
CA ILE A 109 1.11 2.55 4.68
C ILE A 109 2.35 2.17 5.50
N GLY A 110 2.17 1.82 6.78
CA GLY A 110 3.24 1.37 7.66
C GLY A 110 4.02 0.15 7.14
N ARG A 111 3.41 -0.66 6.27
CA ARG A 111 4.12 -1.77 5.59
C ARG A 111 5.23 -1.26 4.67
N GLY A 112 4.99 -0.13 4.00
CA GLY A 112 5.98 0.52 3.15
C GLY A 112 7.01 1.38 3.89
N LEU A 113 6.80 1.66 5.18
CA LEU A 113 7.71 2.50 5.97
C LEU A 113 8.77 1.70 6.75
N ARG A 114 8.77 0.37 6.64
CA ARG A 114 9.76 -0.46 7.31
C ARG A 114 11.16 -0.18 6.81
N ILE A 115 12.13 -0.15 7.74
CA ILE A 115 13.53 0.08 7.45
C ILE A 115 14.15 -1.24 6.95
N LEU A 116 15.00 -1.15 5.93
CA LEU A 116 15.83 -2.26 5.48
C LEU A 116 16.94 -2.54 6.50
N ASP A 117 17.13 -3.82 6.80
CA ASP A 117 18.33 -4.29 7.47
C ASP A 117 19.43 -4.52 6.42
N PRO A 118 20.55 -3.76 6.45
CA PRO A 118 21.60 -3.92 5.45
C PRO A 118 22.29 -5.29 5.44
N GLU A 119 22.22 -6.03 6.55
CA GLU A 119 22.78 -7.38 6.63
C GLU A 119 21.89 -8.40 5.90
N LEU A 120 20.57 -8.21 5.93
CA LEU A 120 19.61 -9.09 5.26
C LEU A 120 19.38 -8.70 3.80
N TYR A 121 19.56 -7.44 3.44
CA TYR A 121 19.30 -6.89 2.10
C TYR A 121 20.49 -6.07 1.58
N PRO A 122 21.69 -6.71 1.38
CA PRO A 122 22.92 -5.97 1.09
C PRO A 122 22.90 -5.24 -0.27
N ASP A 123 22.11 -5.76 -1.22
CA ASP A 123 22.01 -5.22 -2.58
C ASP A 123 20.81 -4.29 -2.79
N GLN A 124 20.05 -3.99 -1.74
CA GLN A 124 18.83 -3.20 -1.84
C GLN A 124 18.98 -1.85 -1.14
N ILE A 125 18.53 -0.80 -1.80
CA ILE A 125 18.52 0.56 -1.27
C ILE A 125 17.08 1.05 -1.17
N LYS A 126 16.67 1.45 0.03
CA LYS A 126 15.38 2.07 0.28
C LYS A 126 15.58 3.37 1.04
N LYS A 127 15.25 4.48 0.39
CA LYS A 127 15.41 5.84 0.97
C LYS A 127 14.11 6.36 1.56
N ASP A 128 12.97 6.00 0.94
CA ASP A 128 11.64 6.49 1.27
C ASP A 128 10.56 5.48 0.86
N CYS A 129 9.31 5.86 1.06
CA CYS A 129 8.15 5.12 0.58
C CYS A 129 7.20 6.06 -0.19
N VAL A 130 6.89 5.69 -1.42
CA VAL A 130 5.88 6.39 -2.24
C VAL A 130 4.50 5.84 -1.87
N VAL A 131 3.53 6.72 -1.64
CA VAL A 131 2.13 6.35 -1.42
C VAL A 131 1.27 6.92 -2.53
N LEU A 132 0.61 6.07 -3.28
CA LEU A 132 -0.35 6.43 -4.33
C LEU A 132 -1.76 6.13 -3.82
N ASP A 133 -2.51 7.17 -3.46
CA ASP A 133 -3.85 7.04 -2.89
C ASP A 133 -4.93 7.39 -3.92
N PHE A 134 -5.48 6.38 -4.55
CA PHE A 134 -6.64 6.49 -5.45
C PHE A 134 -7.97 6.30 -4.70
N GLY A 135 -7.92 5.84 -3.45
CA GLY A 135 -9.09 5.62 -2.58
C GLY A 135 -9.52 6.87 -1.80
N SER A 136 -8.81 8.00 -1.94
CA SER A 136 -9.04 9.25 -1.20
C SER A 136 -8.94 9.09 0.33
N SER A 137 -8.17 8.10 0.79
CA SER A 137 -8.03 7.81 2.22
C SER A 137 -7.28 8.92 2.95
N ILE A 138 -6.22 9.47 2.33
CA ILE A 138 -5.45 10.60 2.88
C ILE A 138 -6.29 11.87 2.94
N LEU A 139 -7.11 12.13 1.92
CA LEU A 139 -8.03 13.27 1.93
C LEU A 139 -9.08 13.15 3.05
N THR A 140 -9.52 11.92 3.36
CA THR A 140 -10.54 11.67 4.38
C THR A 140 -9.99 11.71 5.80
N HIS A 141 -8.78 11.18 6.01
CA HIS A 141 -8.22 10.96 7.34
C HIS A 141 -7.06 11.88 7.71
N GLY A 142 -6.61 12.73 6.78
CA GLY A 142 -5.43 13.58 6.93
C GLY A 142 -4.11 12.83 6.76
N ALA A 143 -3.01 13.55 6.83
CA ALA A 143 -1.66 12.99 6.70
C ALA A 143 -1.29 12.06 7.88
N LEU A 144 -0.25 11.25 7.69
CA LEU A 144 0.19 10.26 8.69
C LEU A 144 0.75 10.90 9.96
N ASP A 145 1.35 12.08 9.84
CA ASP A 145 1.94 12.86 10.91
C ASP A 145 0.94 13.70 11.70
N GLU A 146 -0.30 13.80 11.21
CA GLU A 146 -1.35 14.48 11.96
C GLU A 146 -1.86 13.59 13.11
N ALA A 147 -2.00 14.21 14.29
CA ALA A 147 -2.55 13.53 15.47
C ALA A 147 -3.92 12.91 15.17
N ALA A 148 -4.09 11.63 15.50
CA ALA A 148 -5.37 10.96 15.36
C ALA A 148 -6.37 11.57 16.35
N ASN A 149 -7.52 12.02 15.87
CA ASN A 149 -8.63 12.40 16.73
C ASN A 149 -9.33 11.12 17.22
N LEU A 150 -8.97 10.67 18.41
CA LEU A 150 -9.50 9.44 19.01
C LEU A 150 -10.93 9.61 19.53
N ASP A 151 -11.39 10.85 19.71
CA ASP A 151 -12.72 11.16 20.30
C ASP A 151 -13.84 11.15 19.27
N GLY A 152 -13.54 10.96 17.97
CA GLY A 152 -14.54 10.90 16.88
C GLY A 152 -15.32 12.21 16.65
N LYS A 153 -14.93 13.31 17.30
CA LYS A 153 -15.54 14.63 17.10
C LYS A 153 -14.89 15.33 15.91
N PRO A 154 -15.66 16.08 15.09
CA PRO A 154 -15.08 16.90 14.03
C PRO A 154 -14.04 17.86 14.63
N LYS A 155 -12.88 18.00 13.98
CA LYS A 155 -11.92 19.06 14.37
C LYS A 155 -12.63 20.40 14.20
N ASP A 156 -12.72 21.18 15.27
CA ASP A 156 -13.12 22.57 15.19
C ASP A 156 -11.99 23.34 14.47
N PRO A 157 -12.26 23.94 13.30
CA PRO A 157 -11.24 24.67 12.55
C PRO A 157 -10.67 25.89 13.29
N ASN A 158 -11.30 26.30 14.39
CA ASN A 158 -10.90 27.44 15.22
C ASN A 158 -10.33 27.02 16.61
N ALA A 159 -10.14 25.73 16.86
CA ALA A 159 -9.54 25.30 18.13
C ALA A 159 -8.05 25.67 18.16
N GLU A 160 -7.67 26.54 19.08
CA GLU A 160 -6.28 26.85 19.41
C GLU A 160 -5.57 25.59 19.90
N ALA A 161 -4.33 25.40 19.46
CA ALA A 161 -3.50 24.29 19.91
C ALA A 161 -3.29 24.37 21.42
N PRO A 162 -3.42 23.26 22.18
CA PRO A 162 -3.15 23.29 23.62
C PRO A 162 -1.68 23.68 23.86
N GLU A 163 -1.48 24.74 24.63
CA GLU A 163 -0.16 25.15 25.13
C GLU A 163 0.43 23.98 25.95
N LYS A 164 1.62 23.54 25.59
CA LYS A 164 2.39 22.62 26.45
C LYS A 164 2.95 23.42 27.61
N GLU A 165 2.36 23.27 28.79
CA GLU A 165 3.03 23.66 30.02
C GLU A 165 4.30 22.77 30.19
N CYS A 166 5.42 23.44 30.40
CA CYS A 166 6.70 22.83 30.76
C CYS A 166 6.73 22.47 32.26
#